data_8ae157b602da3a1df63cb03969632b35
#
_entry.id   8ae157b602da3a1df63cb03969632b35
#
_cell.length_a   1.000
_cell.length_b   1.000
_cell.length_c   1.000
_cell.angle_alpha   90.00
_cell.angle_beta   90.00
_cell.angle_gamma   90.00
#
_symmetry.space_group_name_H-M   'P 1'
#
loop_
_entity.id
_entity.type
_entity.pdbx_description
1 polymer ?
#
loop_
_entity_poly.entity_id
_entity_poly.type
_entity_poly.pdbx_seq_one_letter_code
_entity_poly.pdbx_strand_id
1 'polypeptide(L)'
;DIVDIENPLGAYGFRFSQILKNKIKDMVNNDRVLEGKSSIISYKEDSPFTVPKSYMSFSHNYENFDELRAHITDSDCRLYFNFGGNGKPTIAKFRIVMGQGRKKENKEELISTLLKIYSGEYEFCGSSIGIENRKIILNLSMKIPKQLRKLDENTVVGVDLGVAVPAMCALNNNLYVRERIGSADEFLRVRTKLQSQRKRMQAALKNASGGHGRSKKLKALEKLKSAEDNFVTTYCHMVSKRVVDFALKHNAKYINIENLTGYDTSDFILRNWSFYKLQQDIIYKAEKYGIEVRKVNPCYTSQVCSVCGHWEEGQRKSQSVFECFDKDCKSHEIYKYGFNADFNAARNIAKSELFMKNNSSVTEESKQGAREYYKI
;
A
#
# COMPACT_ATOMS: atom_id res chain seq x y z
N ASP A 1 31.18 -17.37 6.53
CA ASP A 1 31.34 -17.30 7.99
C ASP A 1 30.84 -15.94 8.45
N ILE A 2 29.79 -15.95 9.29
CA ILE A 2 29.28 -14.74 9.90
C ILE A 2 30.20 -14.42 11.07
N VAL A 3 31.01 -13.41 10.91
CA VAL A 3 31.89 -12.90 11.99
C VAL A 3 31.02 -12.57 13.20
N ASP A 4 31.43 -12.99 14.37
CA ASP A 4 30.79 -12.58 15.64
C ASP A 4 30.99 -11.07 15.82
N ILE A 5 29.93 -10.34 15.52
CA ILE A 5 29.91 -8.90 15.74
C ILE A 5 29.84 -8.68 17.25
N GLU A 6 30.80 -7.99 17.81
CA GLU A 6 30.72 -7.53 19.20
C GLU A 6 29.39 -6.84 19.44
N ASN A 7 28.70 -7.30 20.47
CA ASN A 7 27.40 -6.76 20.85
C ASN A 7 27.55 -5.85 22.09
N PRO A 8 27.86 -4.56 21.93
CA PRO A 8 28.06 -3.65 23.05
C PRO A 8 26.80 -3.47 23.90
N LEU A 9 25.61 -3.80 23.36
CA LEU A 9 24.34 -3.77 24.11
C LEU A 9 23.99 -5.12 24.76
N GLY A 10 24.84 -6.13 24.62
CA GLY A 10 24.62 -7.46 25.19
C GLY A 10 24.49 -7.47 26.73
N ALA A 11 25.21 -6.61 27.42
CA ALA A 11 25.10 -6.42 28.85
C ALA A 11 23.68 -6.02 29.32
N TYR A 12 22.90 -5.38 28.45
CA TYR A 12 21.51 -5.01 28.69
C TYR A 12 20.50 -6.06 28.18
N GLY A 13 20.97 -7.25 27.82
CA GLY A 13 20.12 -8.34 27.31
C GLY A 13 19.61 -8.13 25.88
N PHE A 14 20.15 -7.18 25.14
CA PHE A 14 19.78 -6.93 23.75
C PHE A 14 20.60 -7.81 22.79
N ARG A 15 19.91 -8.68 22.04
CA ARG A 15 20.54 -9.60 21.06
C ARG A 15 20.58 -8.98 19.67
N PHE A 16 21.38 -7.96 19.48
CA PHE A 16 21.55 -7.30 18.19
C PHE A 16 22.02 -8.25 17.09
N SER A 17 22.99 -9.11 17.42
CA SER A 17 23.50 -10.11 16.50
C SER A 17 22.40 -11.06 16.00
N GLN A 18 21.45 -11.45 16.84
CA GLN A 18 20.36 -12.34 16.43
C GLN A 18 19.40 -11.66 15.45
N ILE A 19 19.10 -10.38 15.66
CA ILE A 19 18.25 -9.61 14.73
C ILE A 19 18.94 -9.46 13.39
N LEU A 20 20.23 -9.15 13.39
CA LEU A 20 21.03 -9.02 12.17
C LEU A 20 21.14 -10.37 11.46
N LYS A 21 21.41 -11.46 12.18
CA LYS A 21 21.44 -12.84 11.62
C LYS A 21 20.11 -13.22 10.96
N ASN A 22 18.98 -12.94 11.60
CA ASN A 22 17.65 -13.21 11.02
C ASN A 22 17.44 -12.38 9.75
N LYS A 23 17.78 -11.10 9.78
CA LYS A 23 17.64 -10.21 8.62
C LYS A 23 18.54 -10.65 7.45
N ILE A 24 19.77 -11.08 7.72
CA ILE A 24 20.67 -11.63 6.72
C ILE A 24 20.09 -12.92 6.14
N LYS A 25 19.58 -13.81 7.00
CA LYS A 25 18.95 -15.06 6.56
C LYS A 25 17.75 -14.80 5.64
N ASP A 26 16.89 -13.87 6.00
CA ASP A 26 15.74 -13.47 5.17
C ASP A 26 16.18 -12.90 3.81
N MET A 27 17.27 -12.16 3.78
CA MET A 27 17.84 -11.60 2.55
C MET A 27 18.48 -12.66 1.66
N VAL A 28 19.20 -13.63 2.24
CA VAL A 28 19.85 -14.72 1.50
C VAL A 28 18.81 -15.68 0.93
N ASN A 29 17.73 -15.93 1.65
CA ASN A 29 16.62 -16.79 1.21
C ASN A 29 15.65 -16.08 0.23
N ASN A 30 15.94 -14.85 -0.16
CA ASN A 30 15.13 -14.16 -1.16
C ASN A 30 15.35 -14.80 -2.55
N ASP A 31 14.27 -15.15 -3.23
CA ASP A 31 14.30 -15.83 -4.53
C ASP A 31 15.20 -15.13 -5.57
N ARG A 32 15.19 -13.79 -5.58
CA ARG A 32 16.02 -13.01 -6.49
C ARG A 32 17.53 -13.16 -6.23
N VAL A 33 17.92 -13.42 -4.98
CA VAL A 33 19.31 -13.69 -4.59
C VAL A 33 19.69 -15.10 -4.97
N LEU A 34 18.81 -16.08 -4.69
CA LEU A 34 19.00 -17.49 -5.04
C LEU A 34 19.09 -17.68 -6.56
N GLU A 35 18.34 -16.90 -7.33
CA GLU A 35 18.38 -16.89 -8.80
C GLU A 35 19.54 -16.07 -9.39
N GLY A 36 20.39 -15.50 -8.56
CA GLY A 36 21.52 -14.63 -9.01
C GLY A 36 21.09 -13.29 -9.61
N LYS A 37 19.82 -12.91 -9.49
CA LYS A 37 19.26 -11.66 -10.05
C LYS A 37 19.55 -10.43 -9.19
N SER A 38 20.04 -10.59 -7.98
CA SER A 38 20.49 -9.48 -7.13
C SER A 38 21.65 -9.91 -6.23
N SER A 39 22.56 -8.98 -5.94
CA SER A 39 23.65 -9.18 -4.98
C SER A 39 23.14 -9.21 -3.54
N ILE A 40 23.84 -9.95 -2.71
CA ILE A 40 23.38 -10.34 -1.38
C ILE A 40 23.11 -9.16 -0.46
N ILE A 41 23.84 -8.06 -0.49
CA ILE A 41 23.59 -6.96 0.48
C ILE A 41 24.19 -5.64 0.02
N SER A 42 23.40 -4.57 0.02
CA SER A 42 23.91 -3.22 0.30
C SER A 42 23.13 -2.64 1.48
N TYR A 43 23.74 -2.54 2.62
CA TYR A 43 23.25 -1.74 3.73
C TYR A 43 23.58 -0.29 3.47
N LYS A 44 22.56 0.57 3.52
CA LYS A 44 22.76 2.00 3.62
C LYS A 44 22.90 2.34 5.11
N GLU A 45 23.78 3.27 5.41
CA GLU A 45 24.04 3.79 6.76
C GLU A 45 22.76 4.26 7.47
N ASP A 46 21.77 4.74 6.69
CA ASP A 46 20.49 5.27 7.14
C ASP A 46 19.33 4.25 7.12
N SER A 47 19.64 2.96 6.87
CA SER A 47 18.60 1.92 6.87
C SER A 47 17.95 1.78 8.25
N PRO A 48 16.60 1.77 8.32
CA PRO A 48 15.92 1.63 9.60
C PRO A 48 16.28 0.33 10.31
N PHE A 49 16.52 0.44 11.59
CA PHE A 49 16.84 -0.67 12.48
C PHE A 49 15.58 -1.21 13.16
N THR A 50 15.34 -2.52 13.04
CA THR A 50 14.16 -3.17 13.63
C THR A 50 14.34 -3.35 15.14
N VAL A 51 13.34 -2.93 15.91
CA VAL A 51 13.27 -3.08 17.36
C VAL A 51 12.11 -4.02 17.70
N PRO A 52 12.39 -5.18 18.32
CA PRO A 52 11.33 -6.08 18.79
C PRO A 52 10.47 -5.42 19.86
N LYS A 53 9.18 -5.82 19.95
CA LYS A 53 8.24 -5.34 20.98
C LYS A 53 8.81 -5.47 22.40
N SER A 54 9.50 -6.57 22.72
CA SER A 54 10.08 -6.85 24.04
C SER A 54 11.18 -5.86 24.46
N TYR A 55 11.66 -5.01 23.56
CA TYR A 55 12.68 -3.97 23.85
C TYR A 55 12.11 -2.58 23.74
N MET A 56 10.79 -2.44 23.74
CA MET A 56 10.12 -1.14 23.63
C MET A 56 9.11 -0.98 24.74
N SER A 57 9.04 0.22 25.28
CA SER A 57 7.93 0.65 26.12
C SER A 57 7.66 2.13 25.94
N PHE A 58 6.49 2.56 26.38
CA PHE A 58 6.08 3.95 26.38
C PHE A 58 5.88 4.41 27.80
N SER A 59 6.23 5.66 28.07
CA SER A 59 6.02 6.29 29.37
C SER A 59 5.65 7.76 29.22
N HIS A 60 5.11 8.33 30.28
CA HIS A 60 4.76 9.74 30.36
C HIS A 60 5.16 10.30 31.75
N ASN A 61 5.04 11.60 31.91
CA ASN A 61 5.40 12.31 33.15
C ASN A 61 4.20 12.60 34.07
N TYR A 62 3.06 11.97 33.80
CA TYR A 62 1.84 12.10 34.61
C TYR A 62 1.63 10.87 35.50
N GLU A 63 0.93 11.03 36.63
CA GLU A 63 0.72 9.94 37.58
C GLU A 63 -0.26 8.89 37.05
N ASN A 64 -1.27 9.33 36.32
CA ASN A 64 -2.30 8.45 35.79
C ASN A 64 -2.69 8.83 34.36
N PHE A 65 -3.51 7.97 33.74
CA PHE A 65 -3.95 8.14 32.35
C PHE A 65 -4.91 9.33 32.14
N ASP A 66 -5.76 9.62 33.13
CA ASP A 66 -6.73 10.72 33.02
C ASP A 66 -6.03 12.06 33.04
N GLU A 67 -5.00 12.19 33.87
CA GLU A 67 -4.12 13.37 33.91
C GLU A 67 -3.36 13.52 32.59
N LEU A 68 -2.78 12.43 32.07
CA LEU A 68 -2.16 12.43 30.74
C LEU A 68 -3.15 12.92 29.67
N ARG A 69 -4.37 12.42 29.68
CA ARG A 69 -5.38 12.77 28.69
C ARG A 69 -5.78 14.24 28.75
N ALA A 70 -5.86 14.81 29.96
CA ALA A 70 -6.18 16.22 30.16
C ALA A 70 -5.07 17.15 29.61
N HIS A 71 -3.81 16.76 29.74
CA HIS A 71 -2.64 17.60 29.41
C HIS A 71 -1.90 17.21 28.12
N ILE A 72 -2.38 16.24 27.36
CA ILE A 72 -1.64 15.71 26.19
C ILE A 72 -1.41 16.75 25.09
N THR A 73 -2.24 17.79 25.03
CA THR A 73 -2.10 18.88 24.05
C THR A 73 -1.17 20.00 24.51
N ASP A 74 -0.77 19.99 25.78
CA ASP A 74 0.08 21.01 26.34
C ASP A 74 1.48 20.96 25.74
N SER A 75 2.10 22.10 25.58
CA SER A 75 3.43 22.23 24.96
C SER A 75 4.54 21.58 25.76
N ASP A 76 4.35 21.45 27.06
CA ASP A 76 5.28 20.85 28.01
C ASP A 76 5.00 19.37 28.28
N CYS A 77 3.90 18.82 27.77
CA CYS A 77 3.58 17.40 27.86
C CYS A 77 4.74 16.55 27.33
N ARG A 78 5.24 15.64 28.17
CA ARG A 78 6.38 14.79 27.85
C ARG A 78 5.95 13.34 27.73
N LEU A 79 5.96 12.88 26.51
CA LEU A 79 5.75 11.49 26.14
C LEU A 79 7.09 10.89 25.73
N TYR A 80 7.35 9.66 26.16
CA TYR A 80 8.63 9.01 25.93
C TYR A 80 8.45 7.64 25.29
N PHE A 81 9.39 7.33 24.42
CA PHE A 81 9.68 6.00 23.93
C PHE A 81 10.94 5.51 24.65
N ASN A 82 10.84 4.36 25.32
CA ASN A 82 11.95 3.75 26.03
C ASN A 82 12.46 2.56 25.21
N PHE A 83 13.73 2.60 24.87
CA PHE A 83 14.43 1.52 24.22
C PHE A 83 15.13 0.66 25.27
N GLY A 84 14.95 -0.65 25.21
CA GLY A 84 15.40 -1.58 26.23
C GLY A 84 14.42 -1.78 27.38
N GLY A 85 13.35 -1.00 27.48
CA GLY A 85 12.26 -1.18 28.45
C GLY A 85 11.43 -2.45 28.25
N ASN A 86 10.22 -2.50 28.85
CA ASN A 86 9.31 -3.65 28.79
C ASN A 86 9.92 -4.94 29.40
N GLY A 87 10.29 -4.84 30.70
CA GLY A 87 10.91 -5.95 31.46
C GLY A 87 12.41 -6.10 31.23
N LYS A 88 13.03 -5.19 30.49
CA LYS A 88 14.48 -5.08 30.29
C LYS A 88 14.97 -3.73 30.81
N PRO A 89 16.25 -3.61 31.20
CA PRO A 89 16.83 -2.32 31.55
C PRO A 89 16.63 -1.31 30.42
N THR A 90 16.22 -0.09 30.75
CA THR A 90 16.10 1.00 29.78
C THR A 90 17.50 1.45 29.39
N ILE A 91 17.84 1.28 28.10
CA ILE A 91 19.13 1.71 27.52
C ILE A 91 19.07 3.17 27.12
N ALA A 92 17.95 3.59 26.54
CA ALA A 92 17.75 4.96 26.08
C ALA A 92 16.28 5.37 26.23
N LYS A 93 16.07 6.63 26.62
CA LYS A 93 14.75 7.25 26.73
C LYS A 93 14.69 8.43 25.80
N PHE A 94 13.78 8.35 24.79
CA PHE A 94 13.61 9.38 23.78
C PHE A 94 12.31 10.14 24.01
N ARG A 95 12.38 11.47 24.02
CA ARG A 95 11.18 12.29 24.01
C ARG A 95 10.50 12.18 22.64
N ILE A 96 9.22 11.88 22.62
CA ILE A 96 8.42 11.89 21.41
C ILE A 96 8.11 13.34 21.05
N VAL A 97 8.59 13.78 19.89
CA VAL A 97 8.26 15.08 19.31
C VAL A 97 7.24 14.85 18.21
N MET A 98 6.00 15.21 18.50
CA MET A 98 4.97 15.26 17.47
C MET A 98 5.32 16.40 16.55
N GLY A 99 5.79 16.09 15.34
CA GLY A 99 6.28 17.08 14.40
C GLY A 99 5.32 18.27 14.28
N GLN A 100 5.85 19.45 14.01
CA GLN A 100 5.03 20.62 13.67
C GLN A 100 4.36 20.35 12.34
N GLY A 101 3.33 19.49 12.34
CA GLY A 101 2.52 19.17 11.19
C GLY A 101 1.90 20.45 10.64
N ARG A 102 2.00 20.64 9.34
CA ARG A 102 1.42 21.79 8.64
C ARG A 102 -0.12 21.85 8.78
N LYS A 103 -0.76 20.78 9.25
CA LYS A 103 -2.20 20.69 9.48
C LYS A 103 -2.46 20.22 10.91
N LYS A 104 -3.33 20.95 11.59
CA LYS A 104 -3.80 20.66 12.96
C LYS A 104 -4.37 19.23 13.06
N GLU A 105 -5.14 18.83 12.06
CA GLU A 105 -5.79 17.49 11.97
C GLU A 105 -4.81 16.33 12.09
N ASN A 106 -3.63 16.41 11.44
CA ASN A 106 -2.62 15.35 11.51
C ASN A 106 -2.02 15.20 12.91
N LYS A 107 -1.95 16.29 13.67
CA LYS A 107 -1.47 16.28 15.05
C LYS A 107 -2.51 15.64 15.96
N GLU A 108 -3.77 15.94 15.79
CA GLU A 108 -4.88 15.36 16.55
C GLU A 108 -5.01 13.85 16.32
N GLU A 109 -4.84 13.39 15.09
CA GLU A 109 -4.82 11.96 14.78
C GLU A 109 -3.66 11.22 15.45
N LEU A 110 -2.46 11.82 15.44
CA LEU A 110 -1.30 11.25 16.13
C LEU A 110 -1.49 11.22 17.63
N ILE A 111 -2.02 12.28 18.23
CA ILE A 111 -2.34 12.36 19.66
C ILE A 111 -3.35 11.28 20.03
N SER A 112 -4.44 11.16 19.26
CA SER A 112 -5.45 10.12 19.49
C SER A 112 -4.85 8.72 19.41
N THR A 113 -3.97 8.47 18.46
CA THR A 113 -3.26 7.18 18.32
C THR A 113 -2.38 6.88 19.52
N LEU A 114 -1.61 7.86 19.99
CA LEU A 114 -0.76 7.69 21.18
C LEU A 114 -1.58 7.43 22.43
N LEU A 115 -2.69 8.15 22.63
CA LEU A 115 -3.60 7.89 23.76
C LEU A 115 -4.11 6.45 23.74
N LYS A 116 -4.49 5.92 22.58
CA LYS A 116 -4.94 4.53 22.43
C LYS A 116 -3.85 3.50 22.72
N ILE A 117 -2.59 3.85 22.46
CA ILE A 117 -1.45 3.00 22.85
C ILE A 117 -1.25 3.04 24.37
N TYR A 118 -1.31 4.21 25.00
CA TYR A 118 -1.17 4.35 26.46
C TYR A 118 -2.33 3.71 27.23
N SER A 119 -3.56 3.76 26.68
CA SER A 119 -4.73 3.08 27.28
C SER A 119 -4.75 1.56 27.06
N GLY A 120 -3.86 1.04 26.21
CA GLY A 120 -3.83 -0.38 25.84
C GLY A 120 -4.92 -0.78 24.82
N GLU A 121 -5.68 0.18 24.25
CA GLU A 121 -6.63 -0.09 23.17
C GLU A 121 -5.91 -0.54 21.88
N TYR A 122 -4.73 0.06 21.61
CA TYR A 122 -3.86 -0.34 20.51
C TYR A 122 -2.63 -1.05 21.04
N GLU A 123 -2.34 -2.22 20.45
CA GLU A 123 -1.16 -2.99 20.77
C GLU A 123 -0.02 -2.64 19.80
N PHE A 124 1.10 -2.11 20.30
CA PHE A 124 2.28 -1.92 19.46
C PHE A 124 3.00 -3.24 19.17
N CYS A 125 3.60 -3.32 17.98
CA CYS A 125 4.33 -4.48 17.51
C CYS A 125 5.82 -4.16 17.34
N GLY A 126 6.60 -5.12 16.87
CA GLY A 126 7.98 -4.86 16.44
C GLY A 126 7.98 -3.70 15.43
N SER A 127 8.82 -2.71 15.70
CA SER A 127 8.86 -1.43 14.99
C SER A 127 10.25 -1.16 14.46
N SER A 128 10.49 -0.02 13.84
CA SER A 128 11.85 0.32 13.42
C SER A 128 12.23 1.75 13.79
N ILE A 129 13.53 1.96 14.05
CA ILE A 129 14.12 3.27 14.30
C ILE A 129 15.06 3.58 13.13
N GLY A 130 14.93 4.75 12.57
CA GLY A 130 15.80 5.25 11.50
C GLY A 130 16.31 6.64 11.81
N ILE A 131 17.26 7.10 11.01
CA ILE A 131 17.77 8.47 11.04
C ILE A 131 17.45 9.15 9.73
N GLU A 132 16.64 10.19 9.77
CA GLU A 132 16.31 11.01 8.63
C GLU A 132 16.60 12.49 8.92
N ASN A 133 17.37 13.14 8.06
CA ASN A 133 17.71 14.56 8.23
C ASN A 133 18.26 14.89 9.63
N ARG A 134 19.10 14.03 10.21
CA ARG A 134 19.67 14.14 11.57
C ARG A 134 18.63 14.06 12.69
N LYS A 135 17.44 13.50 12.41
CA LYS A 135 16.40 13.24 13.41
C LYS A 135 16.22 11.74 13.55
N ILE A 136 16.00 11.29 14.75
CA ILE A 136 15.63 9.90 15.03
C ILE A 136 14.14 9.79 14.71
N ILE A 137 13.79 8.87 13.81
CA ILE A 137 12.41 8.59 13.40
C ILE A 137 12.04 7.21 13.92
N LEU A 138 10.98 7.15 14.72
CA LEU A 138 10.35 5.90 15.14
C LEU A 138 9.21 5.56 14.16
N ASN A 139 9.37 4.47 13.42
CA ASN A 139 8.30 3.90 12.59
C ASN A 139 7.55 2.86 13.42
N LEU A 140 6.46 3.28 14.03
CA LEU A 140 5.69 2.46 14.97
C LEU A 140 4.70 1.58 14.21
N SER A 141 4.82 0.27 14.37
CA SER A 141 3.83 -0.70 13.89
C SER A 141 2.88 -1.07 15.03
N MET A 142 1.59 -1.15 14.74
CA MET A 142 0.58 -1.44 15.76
C MET A 142 -0.54 -2.32 15.23
N LYS A 143 -1.14 -3.10 16.12
CA LYS A 143 -2.40 -3.79 15.88
C LYS A 143 -3.55 -2.90 16.32
N ILE A 144 -4.45 -2.63 15.41
CA ILE A 144 -5.67 -1.88 15.65
C ILE A 144 -6.83 -2.87 15.73
N PRO A 145 -7.69 -2.79 16.74
CA PRO A 145 -8.88 -3.63 16.80
C PRO A 145 -9.73 -3.47 15.54
N LYS A 146 -10.20 -4.57 14.99
CA LYS A 146 -11.09 -4.54 13.82
C LYS A 146 -12.40 -3.83 14.18
N GLN A 147 -12.80 -2.88 13.37
CA GLN A 147 -14.09 -2.20 13.47
C GLN A 147 -15.12 -3.01 12.69
N LEU A 148 -15.50 -4.17 13.23
CA LEU A 148 -16.45 -5.05 12.55
C LEU A 148 -17.76 -4.33 12.31
N ARG A 149 -18.23 -4.36 11.07
CA ARG A 149 -19.56 -3.87 10.65
C ARG A 149 -20.43 -5.04 10.21
N LYS A 150 -21.74 -4.85 10.27
CA LYS A 150 -22.66 -5.81 9.67
C LYS A 150 -22.56 -5.63 8.15
N LEU A 151 -21.87 -6.56 7.49
CA LEU A 151 -21.66 -6.58 6.04
C LEU A 151 -22.56 -7.64 5.41
N ASP A 152 -22.97 -7.41 4.17
CA ASP A 152 -23.78 -8.33 3.39
C ASP A 152 -22.87 -9.28 2.59
N GLU A 153 -22.97 -10.57 2.85
CA GLU A 153 -22.18 -11.61 2.18
C GLU A 153 -22.54 -11.80 0.70
N ASN A 154 -23.71 -11.34 0.28
CA ASN A 154 -24.14 -11.41 -1.13
C ASN A 154 -23.67 -10.21 -1.95
N THR A 155 -23.20 -9.16 -1.30
CA THR A 155 -22.74 -7.96 -1.99
C THR A 155 -21.22 -7.98 -2.13
N VAL A 156 -20.77 -7.96 -3.39
CA VAL A 156 -19.37 -7.97 -3.79
C VAL A 156 -19.06 -6.74 -4.62
N VAL A 157 -17.99 -6.04 -4.25
CA VAL A 157 -17.42 -4.96 -5.06
C VAL A 157 -16.34 -5.53 -5.96
N GLY A 158 -16.44 -5.33 -7.25
CA GLY A 158 -15.34 -5.56 -8.19
C GLY A 158 -14.58 -4.28 -8.45
N VAL A 159 -13.27 -4.39 -8.49
CA VAL A 159 -12.39 -3.26 -8.73
C VAL A 159 -11.48 -3.58 -9.91
N ASP A 160 -11.71 -2.90 -11.01
CA ASP A 160 -10.80 -2.88 -12.14
C ASP A 160 -9.71 -1.84 -11.88
N LEU A 161 -8.46 -2.30 -11.85
CA LEU A 161 -7.28 -1.48 -11.60
C LEU A 161 -6.60 -1.16 -12.93
N GLY A 162 -6.84 0.04 -13.41
CA GLY A 162 -6.32 0.50 -14.70
C GLY A 162 -5.30 1.63 -14.62
N VAL A 163 -4.74 1.96 -15.77
CA VAL A 163 -3.84 3.11 -15.91
C VAL A 163 -4.64 4.40 -16.13
N ALA A 164 -5.60 4.36 -17.05
CA ALA A 164 -6.43 5.53 -17.37
C ALA A 164 -7.34 5.91 -16.19
N VAL A 165 -7.90 4.92 -15.54
CA VAL A 165 -8.68 5.04 -14.31
C VAL A 165 -8.00 4.16 -13.27
N PRO A 166 -7.37 4.74 -12.24
CA PRO A 166 -6.69 4.00 -11.18
C PRO A 166 -7.51 2.90 -10.52
N ALA A 167 -8.80 3.16 -10.29
CA ALA A 167 -9.74 2.14 -9.87
C ALA A 167 -11.15 2.49 -10.36
N MET A 168 -11.79 1.53 -11.02
CA MET A 168 -13.22 1.54 -11.31
C MET A 168 -13.89 0.53 -10.40
N CYS A 169 -14.83 0.99 -9.56
CA CYS A 169 -15.59 0.15 -8.65
C CYS A 169 -16.99 -0.10 -9.21
N ALA A 170 -17.47 -1.35 -9.07
CA ALA A 170 -18.82 -1.75 -9.44
C ALA A 170 -19.36 -2.83 -8.48
N LEU A 171 -20.68 -2.99 -8.43
CA LEU A 171 -21.33 -4.04 -7.66
C LEU A 171 -21.69 -5.24 -8.54
N ASN A 172 -21.67 -6.45 -7.95
CA ASN A 172 -22.12 -7.68 -8.61
C ASN A 172 -23.64 -7.66 -8.88
N ASN A 173 -24.43 -7.09 -7.97
CA ASN A 173 -25.89 -7.13 -7.92
C ASN A 173 -26.58 -5.85 -8.48
N ASN A 174 -25.82 -4.86 -8.99
CA ASN A 174 -26.38 -3.61 -9.48
C ASN A 174 -25.79 -3.23 -10.84
N LEU A 175 -26.67 -2.85 -11.79
CA LEU A 175 -26.30 -2.52 -13.16
C LEU A 175 -25.86 -1.06 -13.36
N TYR A 176 -26.02 -0.21 -12.37
CA TYR A 176 -25.83 1.24 -12.49
C TYR A 176 -24.78 1.77 -11.53
N VAL A 177 -24.69 1.16 -10.34
CA VAL A 177 -23.81 1.65 -9.28
C VAL A 177 -22.34 1.42 -9.65
N ARG A 178 -21.64 2.52 -9.75
CA ARG A 178 -20.22 2.57 -10.07
C ARG A 178 -19.56 3.79 -9.45
N GLU A 179 -18.27 3.70 -9.23
CA GLU A 179 -17.45 4.85 -8.86
C GLU A 179 -16.13 4.81 -9.62
N ARG A 180 -15.82 5.92 -10.30
CA ARG A 180 -14.52 6.14 -10.92
C ARG A 180 -13.61 6.85 -9.94
N ILE A 181 -12.48 6.24 -9.59
CA ILE A 181 -11.57 6.76 -8.57
C ILE A 181 -10.23 7.09 -9.19
N GLY A 182 -9.84 8.35 -9.11
CA GLY A 182 -8.58 8.87 -9.61
C GLY A 182 -8.58 9.16 -11.12
N SER A 183 -7.47 9.68 -11.59
CA SER A 183 -7.21 10.02 -12.99
C SER A 183 -5.73 9.81 -13.33
N ALA A 184 -5.47 9.15 -14.46
CA ALA A 184 -4.12 9.02 -14.99
C ALA A 184 -3.47 10.37 -15.27
N ASP A 185 -4.23 11.30 -15.85
CA ASP A 185 -3.71 12.62 -16.22
C ASP A 185 -3.22 13.37 -15.00
N GLU A 186 -3.96 13.31 -13.89
CA GLU A 186 -3.55 13.93 -12.63
C GLU A 186 -2.28 13.28 -12.07
N PHE A 187 -2.25 11.96 -12.03
CA PHE A 187 -1.11 11.21 -11.53
C PHE A 187 0.14 11.39 -12.40
N LEU A 188 0.00 11.20 -13.70
CA LEU A 188 1.11 11.30 -14.65
C LEU A 188 1.66 12.74 -14.74
N ARG A 189 0.80 13.75 -14.71
CA ARG A 189 1.23 15.15 -14.74
C ARG A 189 2.20 15.48 -13.61
N VAL A 190 1.89 15.04 -12.38
CA VAL A 190 2.76 15.29 -11.23
C VAL A 190 4.02 14.44 -11.31
N ARG A 191 3.88 13.15 -11.60
CA ARG A 191 5.00 12.21 -11.64
C ARG A 191 5.99 12.53 -12.74
N THR A 192 5.54 12.81 -13.96
CA THR A 192 6.43 13.17 -15.09
C THR A 192 7.14 14.50 -14.84
N LYS A 193 6.50 15.45 -14.17
CA LYS A 193 7.15 16.70 -13.73
C LYS A 193 8.31 16.41 -12.78
N LEU A 194 8.10 15.59 -11.75
CA LEU A 194 9.15 15.21 -10.79
C LEU A 194 10.28 14.43 -11.48
N GLN A 195 9.95 13.48 -12.35
CA GLN A 195 10.92 12.70 -13.09
C GLN A 195 11.75 13.56 -14.06
N SER A 196 11.13 14.52 -14.73
CA SER A 196 11.83 15.46 -15.62
C SER A 196 12.78 16.36 -14.85
N GLN A 197 12.40 16.82 -13.66
CA GLN A 197 13.28 17.57 -12.76
C GLN A 197 14.47 16.70 -12.31
N ARG A 198 14.21 15.45 -11.94
CA ARG A 198 15.25 14.49 -11.55
C ARG A 198 16.25 14.23 -12.68
N LYS A 199 15.77 13.97 -13.90
CA LYS A 199 16.63 13.77 -15.09
C LYS A 199 17.53 14.98 -15.36
N ARG A 200 17.00 16.22 -15.29
CA ARG A 200 17.80 17.44 -15.46
C ARG A 200 18.88 17.57 -14.39
N MET A 201 18.56 17.27 -13.14
CA MET A 201 19.55 17.30 -12.06
C MET A 201 20.62 16.22 -12.20
N GLN A 202 20.25 15.02 -12.64
CA GLN A 202 21.20 13.94 -12.92
C GLN A 202 22.16 14.33 -14.06
N ALA A 203 21.64 14.93 -15.13
CA ALA A 203 22.47 15.44 -16.22
C ALA A 203 23.45 16.54 -15.74
N ALA A 204 22.96 17.48 -14.91
CA ALA A 204 23.81 18.52 -14.32
C ALA A 204 24.88 17.97 -13.35
N LEU A 205 24.64 16.80 -12.74
CA LEU A 205 25.61 16.12 -11.89
C LEU A 205 26.70 15.42 -12.67
N LYS A 206 26.40 14.87 -13.86
CA LYS A 206 27.43 14.26 -14.74
C LYS A 206 28.51 15.25 -15.14
N ASN A 207 28.15 16.52 -15.34
CA ASN A 207 29.04 17.60 -15.77
C ASN A 207 29.71 18.32 -14.60
N ALA A 208 29.44 17.94 -13.35
CA ALA A 208 30.03 18.57 -12.17
C ALA A 208 31.20 17.72 -11.63
N SER A 209 32.39 18.21 -11.74
CA SER A 209 33.58 17.64 -11.11
C SER A 209 33.62 18.06 -9.65
N GLY A 210 33.49 17.11 -8.71
CA GLY A 210 33.73 17.28 -7.27
C GLY A 210 33.22 18.56 -6.56
N GLY A 211 33.57 18.70 -5.28
CA GLY A 211 33.40 19.93 -4.51
C GLY A 211 31.99 20.15 -3.89
N HIS A 212 31.87 21.30 -3.20
CA HIS A 212 30.68 21.65 -2.43
C HIS A 212 29.37 21.77 -3.25
N GLY A 213 29.49 22.20 -4.51
CA GLY A 213 28.36 22.29 -5.44
C GLY A 213 27.75 20.93 -5.79
N ARG A 214 28.57 19.87 -5.91
CA ARG A 214 28.10 18.51 -6.15
C ARG A 214 27.30 17.97 -4.97
N SER A 215 27.76 18.18 -3.74
CA SER A 215 27.04 17.78 -2.53
C SER A 215 25.66 18.42 -2.42
N LYS A 216 25.51 19.72 -2.75
CA LYS A 216 24.21 20.41 -2.79
C LYS A 216 23.26 19.80 -3.82
N LYS A 217 23.76 19.48 -5.03
CA LYS A 217 22.97 18.85 -6.10
C LYS A 217 22.52 17.44 -5.73
N LEU A 218 23.38 16.65 -5.07
CA LEU A 218 23.02 15.32 -4.58
C LEU A 218 21.88 15.38 -3.55
N LYS A 219 21.98 16.27 -2.55
CA LYS A 219 20.90 16.46 -1.56
C LYS A 219 19.58 16.89 -2.21
N ALA A 220 19.63 17.73 -3.23
CA ALA A 220 18.43 18.14 -3.96
C ALA A 220 17.84 17.00 -4.78
N LEU A 221 18.69 16.12 -5.35
CA LEU A 221 18.25 14.91 -6.06
C LEU A 221 17.56 13.91 -5.12
N GLU A 222 18.10 13.70 -3.93
CA GLU A 222 17.47 12.87 -2.88
C GLU A 222 16.10 13.41 -2.46
N LYS A 223 15.99 14.74 -2.28
CA LYS A 223 14.69 15.37 -1.99
C LYS A 223 13.66 15.14 -3.08
N LEU A 224 14.05 15.21 -4.36
CA LEU A 224 13.15 14.93 -5.47
C LEU A 224 12.71 13.46 -5.51
N LYS A 225 13.62 12.54 -5.22
CA LYS A 225 13.29 11.12 -5.11
C LYS A 225 12.25 10.89 -4.00
N SER A 226 12.50 11.42 -2.81
CA SER A 226 11.57 11.32 -1.68
C SER A 226 10.22 11.97 -1.99
N ALA A 227 10.20 13.10 -2.72
CA ALA A 227 8.97 13.75 -3.14
C ALA A 227 8.15 12.88 -4.12
N GLU A 228 8.82 12.18 -5.06
CA GLU A 228 8.16 11.24 -5.98
C GLU A 228 7.56 10.06 -5.21
N ASP A 229 8.32 9.42 -4.33
CA ASP A 229 7.89 8.28 -3.53
C ASP A 229 6.73 8.67 -2.59
N ASN A 230 6.79 9.84 -1.96
CA ASN A 230 5.73 10.35 -1.10
C ASN A 230 4.45 10.65 -1.90
N PHE A 231 4.57 11.21 -3.10
CA PHE A 231 3.43 11.47 -3.97
C PHE A 231 2.72 10.17 -4.35
N VAL A 232 3.46 9.16 -4.84
CA VAL A 232 2.90 7.85 -5.19
C VAL A 232 2.22 7.21 -3.99
N THR A 233 2.87 7.25 -2.83
CA THR A 233 2.33 6.70 -1.58
C THR A 233 1.02 7.40 -1.18
N THR A 234 0.99 8.72 -1.17
CA THR A 234 -0.21 9.50 -0.83
C THR A 234 -1.35 9.23 -1.81
N TYR A 235 -1.04 9.13 -3.10
CA TYR A 235 -2.03 8.85 -4.13
C TYR A 235 -2.63 7.44 -3.98
N CYS A 236 -1.80 6.41 -3.76
CA CYS A 236 -2.28 5.05 -3.49
C CYS A 236 -3.15 5.00 -2.23
N HIS A 237 -2.77 5.72 -1.18
CA HIS A 237 -3.59 5.82 0.04
C HIS A 237 -4.95 6.49 -0.19
N MET A 238 -5.00 7.52 -1.03
CA MET A 238 -6.24 8.20 -1.39
C MET A 238 -7.16 7.27 -2.20
N VAL A 239 -6.64 6.63 -3.24
CA VAL A 239 -7.41 5.71 -4.09
C VAL A 239 -7.91 4.51 -3.28
N SER A 240 -7.03 3.84 -2.54
CA SER A 240 -7.40 2.66 -1.74
C SER A 240 -8.41 2.98 -0.64
N LYS A 241 -8.34 4.17 -0.03
CA LYS A 241 -9.36 4.61 0.93
C LYS A 241 -10.72 4.72 0.27
N ARG A 242 -10.83 5.38 -0.89
CA ARG A 242 -12.10 5.54 -1.60
C ARG A 242 -12.68 4.21 -2.06
N VAL A 243 -11.86 3.23 -2.48
CA VAL A 243 -12.31 1.87 -2.79
C VAL A 243 -12.97 1.22 -1.58
N VAL A 244 -12.33 1.29 -0.41
CA VAL A 244 -12.88 0.72 0.83
C VAL A 244 -14.12 1.50 1.29
N ASP A 245 -14.12 2.82 1.19
CA ASP A 245 -15.28 3.66 1.51
C ASP A 245 -16.50 3.31 0.61
N PHE A 246 -16.26 3.03 -0.68
CA PHE A 246 -17.30 2.54 -1.60
C PHE A 246 -17.88 1.18 -1.13
N ALA A 247 -17.01 0.24 -0.76
CA ALA A 247 -17.47 -1.06 -0.24
C ALA A 247 -18.27 -0.91 1.06
N LEU A 248 -17.83 -0.05 1.97
CA LEU A 248 -18.54 0.24 3.23
C LEU A 248 -19.88 0.92 2.99
N LYS A 249 -19.97 1.84 2.04
CA LYS A 249 -21.21 2.53 1.65
C LYS A 249 -22.28 1.55 1.18
N HIS A 250 -21.86 0.47 0.52
CA HIS A 250 -22.75 -0.56 0.00
C HIS A 250 -22.84 -1.82 0.89
N ASN A 251 -22.26 -1.77 2.09
CA ASN A 251 -22.19 -2.88 3.05
C ASN A 251 -21.61 -4.18 2.47
N ALA A 252 -20.71 -4.08 1.48
CA ALA A 252 -20.13 -5.23 0.82
C ALA A 252 -19.19 -6.00 1.75
N LYS A 253 -19.36 -7.33 1.81
CA LYS A 253 -18.46 -8.23 2.56
C LYS A 253 -17.17 -8.48 1.82
N TYR A 254 -17.19 -8.44 0.50
CA TYR A 254 -16.07 -8.83 -0.35
C TYR A 254 -15.69 -7.71 -1.33
N ILE A 255 -14.38 -7.58 -1.53
CA ILE A 255 -13.81 -6.80 -2.62
C ILE A 255 -13.01 -7.75 -3.50
N ASN A 256 -13.42 -7.94 -4.75
CA ASN A 256 -12.67 -8.68 -5.74
C ASN A 256 -11.77 -7.72 -6.53
N ILE A 257 -10.49 -8.05 -6.65
CA ILE A 257 -9.49 -7.32 -7.45
C ILE A 257 -8.80 -8.28 -8.41
N GLU A 258 -8.36 -7.80 -9.56
CA GLU A 258 -7.60 -8.64 -10.48
C GLU A 258 -6.22 -9.01 -9.92
N ASN A 259 -5.79 -10.24 -10.20
CA ASN A 259 -4.43 -10.66 -9.93
C ASN A 259 -3.50 -10.17 -11.06
N LEU A 260 -2.79 -9.09 -10.81
CA LEU A 260 -1.85 -8.48 -11.74
C LEU A 260 -0.40 -8.98 -11.56
N THR A 261 -0.20 -10.11 -10.90
CA THR A 261 1.13 -10.73 -10.72
C THR A 261 1.64 -11.23 -12.08
N GLY A 262 2.84 -10.80 -12.47
CA GLY A 262 3.44 -11.15 -13.76
C GLY A 262 2.93 -10.36 -14.97
N TYR A 263 2.14 -9.32 -14.75
CA TYR A 263 1.71 -8.43 -15.83
C TYR A 263 2.91 -7.77 -16.52
N ASP A 264 2.91 -7.74 -17.85
CA ASP A 264 4.01 -7.13 -18.61
C ASP A 264 4.10 -5.62 -18.31
N THR A 265 5.26 -5.21 -17.80
CA THR A 265 5.58 -3.82 -17.47
C THR A 265 6.47 -3.16 -18.51
N SER A 266 6.52 -3.68 -19.74
CA SER A 266 7.31 -3.11 -20.84
C SER A 266 6.88 -1.69 -21.19
N ASP A 267 5.60 -1.38 -21.07
CA ASP A 267 5.06 -0.04 -21.28
C ASP A 267 5.55 0.94 -20.20
N PHE A 268 5.93 2.14 -20.64
CA PHE A 268 6.38 3.23 -19.77
C PHE A 268 5.35 3.58 -18.69
N ILE A 269 4.07 3.59 -19.03
CA ILE A 269 2.99 3.94 -18.11
C ILE A 269 2.82 2.84 -17.06
N LEU A 270 2.80 1.57 -17.47
CA LEU A 270 2.67 0.42 -16.59
C LEU A 270 3.84 0.31 -15.61
N ARG A 271 5.07 0.55 -16.06
CA ARG A 271 6.26 0.59 -15.18
C ARG A 271 6.18 1.67 -14.11
N ASN A 272 5.48 2.75 -14.40
CA ASN A 272 5.38 3.88 -13.49
C ASN A 272 4.19 3.79 -12.54
N TRP A 273 3.27 2.86 -12.75
CA TRP A 273 2.10 2.67 -11.92
C TRP A 273 2.35 1.62 -10.82
N SER A 274 1.97 1.95 -9.60
CA SER A 274 2.23 1.08 -8.43
C SER A 274 1.03 0.17 -8.13
N PHE A 275 0.67 -0.74 -9.06
CA PHE A 275 -0.43 -1.69 -8.85
C PHE A 275 -0.28 -2.50 -7.57
N TYR A 276 0.91 -3.06 -7.35
CA TYR A 276 1.17 -3.87 -6.16
C TYR A 276 0.92 -3.09 -4.87
N LYS A 277 1.46 -1.86 -4.78
CA LYS A 277 1.24 -1.00 -3.61
C LYS A 277 -0.23 -0.68 -3.40
N LEU A 278 -0.95 -0.34 -4.48
CA LEU A 278 -2.37 -0.04 -4.40
C LEU A 278 -3.18 -1.24 -3.91
N GLN A 279 -2.89 -2.44 -4.42
CA GLN A 279 -3.53 -3.67 -3.95
C GLN A 279 -3.27 -3.92 -2.45
N GLN A 280 -2.02 -3.78 -1.99
CA GLN A 280 -1.68 -3.94 -0.57
C GLN A 280 -2.40 -2.89 0.30
N ASP A 281 -2.46 -1.65 -0.17
CA ASP A 281 -3.15 -0.56 0.53
C ASP A 281 -4.68 -0.80 0.61
N ILE A 282 -5.31 -1.44 -0.39
CA ILE A 282 -6.71 -1.87 -0.33
C ILE A 282 -6.88 -2.99 0.71
N ILE A 283 -6.03 -4.01 0.64
CA ILE A 283 -6.11 -5.22 1.50
C ILE A 283 -6.08 -4.82 2.98
N TYR A 284 -5.05 -4.10 3.43
CA TYR A 284 -4.93 -3.79 4.86
C TYR A 284 -6.02 -2.83 5.37
N LYS A 285 -6.51 -1.92 4.52
CA LYS A 285 -7.60 -1.01 4.90
C LYS A 285 -8.94 -1.73 4.97
N ALA A 286 -9.22 -2.64 4.05
CA ALA A 286 -10.41 -3.47 4.04
C ALA A 286 -10.48 -4.37 5.28
N GLU A 287 -9.34 -4.96 5.65
CA GLU A 287 -9.22 -5.84 6.82
C GLU A 287 -9.65 -5.15 8.12
N LYS A 288 -9.38 -3.85 8.27
CA LYS A 288 -9.80 -3.05 9.44
C LYS A 288 -11.30 -3.14 9.69
N TYR A 289 -12.10 -3.25 8.65
CA TYR A 289 -13.57 -3.26 8.73
C TYR A 289 -14.18 -4.65 8.59
N GLY A 290 -13.35 -5.69 8.49
CA GLY A 290 -13.80 -7.07 8.28
C GLY A 290 -14.24 -7.36 6.85
N ILE A 291 -13.86 -6.51 5.88
CA ILE A 291 -14.04 -6.75 4.46
C ILE A 291 -12.91 -7.66 3.97
N GLU A 292 -13.27 -8.73 3.28
CA GLU A 292 -12.32 -9.67 2.69
C GLU A 292 -11.99 -9.25 1.25
N VAL A 293 -10.69 -9.15 0.94
CA VAL A 293 -10.22 -8.88 -0.41
C VAL A 293 -9.81 -10.18 -1.08
N ARG A 294 -10.36 -10.47 -2.26
CA ARG A 294 -10.12 -11.67 -3.03
C ARG A 294 -9.46 -11.31 -4.35
N LYS A 295 -8.43 -12.06 -4.74
CA LYS A 295 -7.81 -11.92 -6.06
C LYS A 295 -8.48 -12.86 -7.05
N VAL A 296 -8.89 -12.32 -8.18
CA VAL A 296 -9.53 -13.09 -9.26
C VAL A 296 -8.64 -13.17 -10.50
N ASN A 297 -8.90 -14.18 -11.30
CA ASN A 297 -8.24 -14.36 -12.59
C ASN A 297 -8.62 -13.20 -13.54
N PRO A 298 -7.65 -12.46 -14.11
CA PRO A 298 -7.90 -11.33 -14.97
C PRO A 298 -8.35 -11.72 -16.41
N CYS A 299 -8.24 -13.00 -16.78
CA CYS A 299 -8.53 -13.44 -18.14
C CYS A 299 -10.00 -13.20 -18.50
N TYR A 300 -10.22 -12.56 -19.63
CA TYR A 300 -11.54 -12.27 -20.24
C TYR A 300 -12.45 -11.31 -19.46
N THR A 301 -12.08 -10.85 -18.27
CA THR A 301 -12.90 -9.91 -17.46
C THR A 301 -13.28 -8.65 -18.22
N SER A 302 -12.42 -8.15 -19.09
CA SER A 302 -12.65 -6.96 -19.91
C SER A 302 -13.32 -7.24 -21.27
N GLN A 303 -13.48 -8.51 -21.66
CA GLN A 303 -13.94 -8.92 -22.99
C GLN A 303 -15.35 -9.52 -22.99
N VAL A 304 -15.79 -10.07 -21.87
CA VAL A 304 -17.12 -10.68 -21.70
C VAL A 304 -18.13 -9.60 -21.31
N CYS A 305 -19.34 -9.70 -21.82
CA CYS A 305 -20.44 -8.82 -21.40
C CYS A 305 -20.86 -9.11 -19.97
N SER A 306 -20.75 -8.13 -19.08
CA SER A 306 -21.13 -8.28 -17.67
C SER A 306 -22.65 -8.37 -17.44
N VAL A 307 -23.46 -8.16 -18.46
CA VAL A 307 -24.93 -8.23 -18.39
C VAL A 307 -25.44 -9.62 -18.77
N CYS A 308 -25.08 -10.13 -19.94
CA CYS A 308 -25.56 -11.42 -20.46
C CYS A 308 -24.51 -12.55 -20.48
N GLY A 309 -23.23 -12.25 -20.24
CA GLY A 309 -22.16 -13.24 -20.32
C GLY A 309 -21.65 -13.55 -21.74
N HIS A 310 -22.22 -12.92 -22.76
CA HIS A 310 -21.81 -13.15 -24.14
C HIS A 310 -20.38 -12.68 -24.38
N TRP A 311 -19.61 -13.48 -25.12
CA TRP A 311 -18.28 -13.15 -25.60
C TRP A 311 -18.20 -13.27 -27.10
N GLU A 312 -17.68 -12.27 -27.74
CA GLU A 312 -17.30 -12.26 -29.15
C GLU A 312 -16.13 -11.31 -29.35
N GLU A 313 -15.23 -11.65 -30.26
CA GLU A 313 -14.07 -10.81 -30.54
C GLU A 313 -14.52 -9.44 -31.08
N GLY A 314 -13.92 -8.37 -30.57
CA GLY A 314 -14.22 -6.99 -30.96
C GLY A 314 -15.32 -6.28 -30.18
N GLN A 315 -15.96 -6.91 -29.20
CA GLN A 315 -16.94 -6.24 -28.33
C GLN A 315 -16.32 -5.08 -27.53
N ARG A 316 -15.06 -5.17 -27.15
CA ARG A 316 -14.31 -4.04 -26.59
C ARG A 316 -13.84 -3.14 -27.74
N LYS A 317 -14.66 -2.16 -28.10
CA LYS A 317 -14.41 -1.23 -29.22
C LYS A 317 -13.19 -0.33 -29.00
N SER A 318 -12.93 0.05 -27.76
CA SER A 318 -11.80 0.89 -27.39
C SER A 318 -11.41 0.69 -25.92
N GLN A 319 -10.39 1.42 -25.46
CA GLN A 319 -10.00 1.46 -24.05
C GLN A 319 -11.20 1.80 -23.13
N SER A 320 -12.12 2.64 -23.58
CA SER A 320 -13.20 3.17 -22.75
C SER A 320 -14.60 2.68 -23.12
N VAL A 321 -14.76 2.01 -24.28
CA VAL A 321 -16.09 1.64 -24.82
C VAL A 321 -16.17 0.13 -25.01
N PHE A 322 -17.22 -0.44 -24.43
CA PHE A 322 -17.65 -1.82 -24.63
C PHE A 322 -19.05 -1.85 -25.26
N GLU A 323 -19.28 -2.72 -26.22
CA GLU A 323 -20.57 -2.94 -26.86
C GLU A 323 -20.81 -4.43 -27.02
N CYS A 324 -21.91 -4.92 -26.47
CA CYS A 324 -22.28 -6.33 -26.60
C CYS A 324 -22.82 -6.61 -28.03
N PHE A 325 -22.39 -7.69 -28.66
CA PHE A 325 -22.86 -8.07 -29.98
C PHE A 325 -24.11 -8.98 -29.97
N ASP A 326 -24.46 -9.51 -28.81
CA ASP A 326 -25.74 -10.20 -28.61
C ASP A 326 -26.89 -9.17 -28.68
N LYS A 327 -27.71 -9.28 -29.72
CA LYS A 327 -28.81 -8.34 -30.05
C LYS A 327 -29.90 -8.33 -28.96
N ASP A 328 -30.08 -9.45 -28.28
CA ASP A 328 -31.11 -9.64 -27.26
C ASP A 328 -30.59 -9.23 -25.86
N CYS A 329 -29.37 -8.76 -25.76
CA CYS A 329 -28.77 -8.35 -24.50
C CYS A 329 -29.42 -7.08 -23.97
N LYS A 330 -29.88 -7.14 -22.70
CA LYS A 330 -30.44 -5.97 -21.99
C LYS A 330 -29.48 -4.79 -21.89
N SER A 331 -28.19 -4.98 -22.14
CA SER A 331 -27.22 -3.88 -22.16
C SER A 331 -27.57 -2.80 -23.19
N HIS A 332 -28.22 -3.16 -24.31
CA HIS A 332 -28.64 -2.21 -25.35
C HIS A 332 -29.75 -1.27 -24.89
N GLU A 333 -30.65 -1.75 -24.01
CA GLU A 333 -31.69 -0.92 -23.42
C GLU A 333 -31.13 -0.03 -22.32
N ILE A 334 -30.23 -0.59 -21.47
CA ILE A 334 -29.66 0.10 -20.30
C ILE A 334 -28.62 1.14 -20.72
N TYR A 335 -27.77 0.81 -21.72
CA TYR A 335 -26.64 1.61 -22.17
C TYR A 335 -26.74 1.91 -23.67
N LYS A 336 -27.70 2.70 -24.04
CA LYS A 336 -28.11 2.98 -25.42
C LYS A 336 -26.98 3.26 -26.43
N TYR A 337 -25.82 3.70 -25.99
CA TYR A 337 -24.66 4.04 -26.84
C TYR A 337 -23.39 3.24 -26.49
N GLY A 338 -23.56 2.02 -26.02
CA GLY A 338 -22.49 1.26 -25.42
C GLY A 338 -22.20 1.68 -23.97
N PHE A 339 -21.39 0.95 -23.26
CA PHE A 339 -21.04 1.29 -21.89
C PHE A 339 -19.53 1.28 -21.63
N ASN A 340 -19.12 1.90 -20.55
CA ASN A 340 -17.72 2.04 -20.23
C ASN A 340 -17.06 0.67 -20.01
N ALA A 341 -15.94 0.41 -20.71
CA ALA A 341 -15.25 -0.87 -20.71
C ALA A 341 -14.68 -1.21 -19.32
N ASP A 342 -14.17 -0.24 -18.57
CA ASP A 342 -13.65 -0.44 -17.23
C ASP A 342 -14.78 -0.78 -16.25
N PHE A 343 -15.97 -0.19 -16.45
CA PHE A 343 -17.16 -0.54 -15.66
C PHE A 343 -17.66 -1.96 -15.98
N ASN A 344 -17.62 -2.37 -17.25
CA ASN A 344 -17.91 -3.75 -17.64
C ASN A 344 -16.94 -4.73 -16.98
N ALA A 345 -15.64 -4.43 -17.02
CA ALA A 345 -14.60 -5.24 -16.37
C ALA A 345 -14.81 -5.31 -14.85
N ALA A 346 -15.02 -4.18 -14.18
CA ALA A 346 -15.26 -4.14 -12.75
C ALA A 346 -16.47 -4.99 -12.32
N ARG A 347 -17.53 -5.01 -13.11
CA ARG A 347 -18.69 -5.88 -12.87
C ARG A 347 -18.39 -7.37 -13.05
N ASN A 348 -17.62 -7.74 -14.07
CA ASN A 348 -17.17 -9.11 -14.26
C ASN A 348 -16.27 -9.56 -13.12
N ILE A 349 -15.35 -8.71 -12.66
CA ILE A 349 -14.51 -8.94 -11.48
C ILE A 349 -15.37 -9.15 -10.24
N ALA A 350 -16.43 -8.33 -10.04
CA ALA A 350 -17.35 -8.48 -8.91
C ALA A 350 -18.08 -9.84 -8.90
N LYS A 351 -18.42 -10.35 -10.08
CA LYS A 351 -19.14 -11.62 -10.25
C LYS A 351 -18.23 -12.84 -10.32
N SER A 352 -16.92 -12.65 -10.56
CA SER A 352 -15.99 -13.75 -10.78
C SER A 352 -15.81 -14.61 -9.53
N GLU A 353 -15.89 -15.92 -9.73
CA GLU A 353 -15.59 -16.96 -8.74
C GLU A 353 -14.24 -17.65 -9.01
N LEU A 354 -13.50 -17.19 -10.02
CA LEU A 354 -12.19 -17.70 -10.38
C LEU A 354 -11.11 -17.12 -9.47
N PHE A 355 -11.07 -17.55 -8.24
CA PHE A 355 -10.11 -17.06 -7.25
C PHE A 355 -8.71 -17.59 -7.48
N MET A 356 -7.72 -16.75 -7.30
CA MET A 356 -6.30 -17.08 -7.41
C MET A 356 -5.58 -16.94 -6.07
N LYS A 357 -4.58 -17.79 -5.85
CA LYS A 357 -3.70 -17.65 -4.67
C LYS A 357 -2.87 -16.36 -4.81
N ASN A 358 -2.53 -15.78 -3.66
CA ASN A 358 -1.62 -14.63 -3.65
C ASN A 358 -0.28 -15.02 -4.28
N ASN A 359 0.24 -14.12 -5.14
CA ASN A 359 1.50 -14.27 -5.88
C ASN A 359 1.55 -15.40 -6.94
N SER A 360 0.43 -16.05 -7.28
CA SER A 360 0.39 -16.94 -8.45
C SER A 360 0.34 -16.12 -9.74
N SER A 361 1.14 -16.48 -10.73
CA SER A 361 1.04 -15.91 -12.09
C SER A 361 -0.10 -16.58 -12.86
N VAL A 362 -0.57 -15.92 -13.91
CA VAL A 362 -1.52 -16.51 -14.87
C VAL A 362 -0.81 -17.60 -15.67
N THR A 363 -1.33 -18.83 -15.62
CA THR A 363 -0.84 -19.98 -16.37
C THR A 363 -1.78 -20.30 -17.53
N GLU A 364 -1.35 -21.15 -18.47
CA GLU A 364 -2.26 -21.62 -19.56
C GLU A 364 -3.46 -22.39 -19.00
N GLU A 365 -3.29 -23.15 -17.92
CA GLU A 365 -4.38 -23.83 -17.23
C GLU A 365 -5.40 -22.83 -16.67
N SER A 366 -4.92 -21.74 -16.08
CA SER A 366 -5.79 -20.68 -15.55
C SER A 366 -6.52 -19.91 -16.66
N LYS A 367 -5.92 -19.78 -17.85
CA LYS A 367 -6.60 -19.23 -19.05
C LYS A 367 -7.67 -20.18 -19.57
N GLN A 368 -7.35 -21.50 -19.63
CA GLN A 368 -8.32 -22.49 -20.04
C GLN A 368 -9.51 -22.56 -19.09
N GLY A 369 -9.26 -22.57 -17.77
CA GLY A 369 -10.33 -22.49 -16.78
C GLY A 369 -11.20 -21.26 -16.92
N ALA A 370 -10.62 -20.11 -17.29
CA ALA A 370 -11.41 -18.89 -17.56
C ALA A 370 -12.26 -19.02 -18.83
N ARG A 371 -11.77 -19.67 -19.90
CA ARG A 371 -12.57 -19.95 -21.09
C ARG A 371 -13.78 -20.81 -20.77
N GLU A 372 -13.58 -21.89 -20.03
CA GLU A 372 -14.66 -22.78 -19.60
C GLU A 372 -15.70 -22.04 -18.73
N TYR A 373 -15.25 -21.24 -17.79
CA TYR A 373 -16.10 -20.44 -16.91
C TYR A 373 -16.98 -19.46 -17.69
N TYR A 374 -16.42 -18.74 -18.65
CA TYR A 374 -17.14 -17.79 -19.50
C TYR A 374 -17.78 -18.42 -20.73
N LYS A 375 -17.63 -19.75 -20.95
CA LYS A 375 -18.16 -20.48 -22.10
C LYS A 375 -17.66 -19.93 -23.45
N ILE A 376 -16.36 -19.66 -23.54
CA ILE A 376 -15.62 -19.11 -24.70
C ILE A 376 -15.03 -20.24 -25.54
#